data_80ce222caf82019d18a10be7ee85cfa3
#
_entry.id   80ce222caf82019d18a10be7ee85cfa3
#
_cell.length_a   1.000
_cell.length_b   1.000
_cell.length_c   1.000
_cell.angle_alpha   90.00
_cell.angle_beta   90.00
_cell.angle_gamma   90.00
#
_symmetry.space_group_name_H-M   'P 1'
#
loop_
_entity.id
_entity.type
_entity.pdbx_description
1 polymer ?
#
loop_
_entity_poly.entity_id
_entity_poly.type
_entity_poly.pdbx_seq_one_letter_code
_entity_poly.pdbx_strand_id
1 'polypeptide(L)'
;VLVLVGPGHNGGDGLVLGRKLLEKGIAVRLWAPLPLRQALTHEHWRHLLWLGVPVQEFEPDPADPSLWIDALFGLGQTRPLPDQVTQLLQQRQLSAPGQLISLDCPAGLDSDSGTPLGTAVAVASDTLTVALIKRGLVQDAALPFAGKVHRIDPGVPPRLMASLTSPLVFQVGASDLKTLPVPAEKSTAMKYERGRLLLIAGSERYRGAAHLAVRGALASGAGSVRAALPKVVDQQLWQWAPEVVSEPALESDDSGSLLWGAALERSDLSRLDALLLGPGLGLMEGVWRGWAEPLQTFRGLLVLDADALNQLSGDVEGWRWLLKRMGPT
;
A
#
# COMPACT_ATOMS: atom_id res chain seq x y z
N VAL A 1 -8.05 -14.18 26.92
CA VAL A 1 -8.44 -13.97 25.52
C VAL A 1 -9.84 -14.47 25.29
N LEU A 2 -10.69 -13.73 24.58
CA LEU A 2 -12.01 -14.18 24.15
C LEU A 2 -11.98 -14.46 22.64
N VAL A 3 -12.40 -15.64 22.21
CA VAL A 3 -12.52 -16.01 20.80
C VAL A 3 -13.99 -15.93 20.39
N LEU A 4 -14.31 -15.05 19.43
CA LEU A 4 -15.61 -14.93 18.79
C LEU A 4 -15.70 -15.96 17.67
N VAL A 5 -16.40 -17.04 17.88
CA VAL A 5 -16.39 -18.22 17.00
C VAL A 5 -17.52 -18.17 15.99
N GLY A 6 -17.17 -18.08 14.72
CA GLY A 6 -18.13 -18.10 13.61
C GLY A 6 -18.59 -19.51 13.23
N PRO A 7 -19.65 -19.61 12.40
CA PRO A 7 -20.25 -20.88 12.00
C PRO A 7 -19.40 -21.68 11.01
N GLY A 8 -18.47 -21.03 10.32
CA GLY A 8 -17.69 -21.56 9.22
C GLY A 8 -16.29 -22.03 9.60
N HIS A 9 -15.44 -22.21 8.58
CA HIS A 9 -14.05 -22.63 8.75
C HIS A 9 -13.21 -21.62 9.54
N ASN A 10 -13.46 -20.32 9.37
CA ASN A 10 -12.77 -19.27 10.13
C ASN A 10 -12.99 -19.43 11.65
N GLY A 11 -14.20 -19.81 12.06
CA GLY A 11 -14.47 -20.21 13.45
C GLY A 11 -13.62 -21.40 13.89
N GLY A 12 -13.41 -22.38 13.00
CA GLY A 12 -12.51 -23.49 13.21
C GLY A 12 -11.06 -23.06 13.45
N ASP A 13 -10.57 -22.13 12.63
CA ASP A 13 -9.23 -21.55 12.78
C ASP A 13 -9.08 -20.81 14.12
N GLY A 14 -10.12 -20.06 14.53
CA GLY A 14 -10.19 -19.41 15.85
C GLY A 14 -10.11 -20.42 17.00
N LEU A 15 -10.77 -21.56 16.87
CA LEU A 15 -10.71 -22.63 17.87
C LEU A 15 -9.33 -23.29 17.94
N VAL A 16 -8.68 -23.49 16.79
CA VAL A 16 -7.29 -23.99 16.73
C VAL A 16 -6.35 -23.00 17.42
N LEU A 17 -6.50 -21.69 17.11
CA LEU A 17 -5.73 -20.65 17.78
C LEU A 17 -5.97 -20.67 19.30
N GLY A 18 -7.25 -20.74 19.73
CA GLY A 18 -7.62 -20.83 21.15
C GLY A 18 -6.92 -22.00 21.85
N ARG A 19 -6.89 -23.18 21.22
CA ARG A 19 -6.15 -24.33 21.74
C ARG A 19 -4.65 -24.03 21.86
N LYS A 20 -4.04 -23.42 20.86
CA LYS A 20 -2.62 -23.07 20.88
C LYS A 20 -2.26 -22.04 21.95
N LEU A 21 -3.15 -21.10 22.21
CA LEU A 21 -3.02 -20.14 23.32
C LEU A 21 -3.10 -20.85 24.67
N LEU A 22 -4.06 -21.77 24.83
CA LEU A 22 -4.21 -22.59 26.04
C LEU A 22 -2.94 -23.43 26.31
N GLU A 23 -2.37 -24.08 25.28
CA GLU A 23 -1.09 -24.83 25.35
C GLU A 23 0.09 -23.94 25.84
N LYS A 24 -0.02 -22.62 25.65
CA LYS A 24 0.96 -21.61 26.12
C LYS A 24 0.61 -21.03 27.50
N GLY A 25 -0.39 -21.59 28.18
CA GLY A 25 -0.84 -21.12 29.49
C GLY A 25 -1.69 -19.83 29.48
N ILE A 26 -2.15 -19.42 28.31
CA ILE A 26 -3.02 -18.24 28.18
C ILE A 26 -4.47 -18.66 28.38
N ALA A 27 -5.17 -18.00 29.32
CA ALA A 27 -6.59 -18.26 29.57
C ALA A 27 -7.44 -17.88 28.35
N VAL A 28 -8.28 -18.81 27.89
CA VAL A 28 -9.16 -18.67 26.73
C VAL A 28 -10.61 -18.84 27.15
N ARG A 29 -11.49 -18.04 26.60
CA ARG A 29 -12.94 -18.16 26.65
C ARG A 29 -13.49 -18.16 25.23
N LEU A 30 -14.61 -18.83 25.01
CA LEU A 30 -15.27 -18.92 23.71
C LEU A 30 -16.65 -18.27 23.77
N TRP A 31 -17.03 -17.62 22.67
CA TRP A 31 -18.41 -17.17 22.42
C TRP A 31 -18.80 -17.45 20.98
N ALA A 32 -19.90 -18.17 20.77
CA ALA A 32 -20.40 -18.51 19.44
C ALA A 32 -21.84 -17.97 19.29
N PRO A 33 -22.02 -16.80 18.63
CA PRO A 33 -23.35 -16.18 18.47
C PRO A 33 -24.24 -16.93 17.49
N LEU A 34 -23.67 -17.82 16.67
CA LEU A 34 -24.38 -18.53 15.62
C LEU A 34 -24.12 -20.04 15.72
N PRO A 35 -25.09 -20.88 15.34
CA PRO A 35 -24.87 -22.33 15.28
C PRO A 35 -23.70 -22.68 14.35
N LEU A 36 -22.80 -23.51 14.81
CA LEU A 36 -21.71 -24.05 14.02
C LEU A 36 -22.26 -24.87 12.85
N ARG A 37 -21.60 -24.81 11.68
CA ARG A 37 -22.09 -25.48 10.46
C ARG A 37 -21.09 -26.50 9.89
N GLN A 38 -19.80 -26.30 10.14
CA GLN A 38 -18.76 -27.16 9.58
C GLN A 38 -18.38 -28.28 10.54
N ALA A 39 -18.30 -29.51 10.03
CA ALA A 39 -17.98 -30.69 10.83
C ALA A 39 -16.65 -30.53 11.59
N LEU A 40 -15.61 -30.05 10.92
CA LEU A 40 -14.30 -29.84 11.53
C LEU A 40 -14.33 -28.76 12.62
N THR A 41 -15.11 -27.69 12.42
CA THR A 41 -15.32 -26.65 13.45
C THR A 41 -16.01 -27.22 14.67
N HIS A 42 -17.00 -28.13 14.49
CA HIS A 42 -17.63 -28.86 15.59
C HIS A 42 -16.65 -29.77 16.34
N GLU A 43 -15.72 -30.42 15.63
CA GLU A 43 -14.70 -31.26 16.26
C GLU A 43 -13.74 -30.44 17.12
N HIS A 44 -13.25 -29.29 16.61
CA HIS A 44 -12.40 -28.38 17.38
C HIS A 44 -13.13 -27.81 18.59
N TRP A 45 -14.42 -27.45 18.43
CA TRP A 45 -15.26 -26.98 19.52
C TRP A 45 -15.36 -28.02 20.63
N ARG A 46 -15.74 -29.27 20.31
CA ARG A 46 -15.83 -30.38 21.28
C ARG A 46 -14.52 -30.65 21.98
N HIS A 47 -13.40 -30.53 21.25
CA HIS A 47 -12.07 -30.71 21.83
C HIS A 47 -11.78 -29.64 22.90
N LEU A 48 -12.07 -28.36 22.61
CA LEU A 48 -11.86 -27.29 23.60
C LEU A 48 -12.78 -27.42 24.82
N LEU A 49 -14.02 -27.87 24.62
CA LEU A 49 -14.91 -28.21 25.73
C LEU A 49 -14.33 -29.34 26.60
N TRP A 50 -13.82 -30.38 25.98
CA TRP A 50 -13.16 -31.47 26.68
C TRP A 50 -11.94 -31.02 27.48
N LEU A 51 -11.20 -30.03 26.98
CA LEU A 51 -10.10 -29.38 27.69
C LEU A 51 -10.58 -28.43 28.80
N GLY A 52 -11.88 -28.28 29.02
CA GLY A 52 -12.44 -27.43 30.06
C GLY A 52 -12.44 -25.94 29.76
N VAL A 53 -12.33 -25.54 28.47
CA VAL A 53 -12.37 -24.11 28.08
C VAL A 53 -13.78 -23.57 28.31
N PRO A 54 -13.93 -22.46 29.06
CA PRO A 54 -15.22 -21.85 29.33
C PRO A 54 -15.90 -21.34 28.07
N VAL A 55 -17.20 -21.64 27.94
CA VAL A 55 -18.08 -21.04 26.92
C VAL A 55 -18.92 -19.98 27.56
N GLN A 56 -19.00 -18.83 26.92
CA GLN A 56 -19.84 -17.74 27.31
C GLN A 56 -21.21 -17.92 26.66
N GLU A 57 -22.27 -18.09 27.48
CA GLU A 57 -23.64 -18.31 26.99
C GLU A 57 -24.32 -17.02 26.53
N PHE A 58 -24.00 -15.93 27.21
CA PHE A 58 -24.54 -14.61 26.90
C PHE A 58 -23.56 -13.76 26.13
N GLU A 59 -24.05 -12.67 25.55
CA GLU A 59 -23.26 -11.69 24.85
C GLU A 59 -22.11 -11.15 25.74
N PRO A 60 -20.90 -11.08 25.24
CA PRO A 60 -19.77 -10.57 26.01
C PRO A 60 -19.94 -9.10 26.35
N ASP A 61 -19.41 -8.68 27.50
CA ASP A 61 -19.33 -7.27 27.86
C ASP A 61 -18.35 -6.55 26.90
N PRO A 62 -18.81 -5.56 26.12
CA PRO A 62 -17.95 -4.79 25.22
C PRO A 62 -16.75 -4.12 25.91
N ALA A 63 -16.85 -3.83 27.20
CA ALA A 63 -15.80 -3.23 28.02
C ALA A 63 -14.81 -4.25 28.62
N ASP A 64 -15.01 -5.55 28.39
CA ASP A 64 -14.10 -6.59 28.87
C ASP A 64 -12.64 -6.27 28.48
N PRO A 65 -11.68 -6.18 29.42
CA PRO A 65 -10.32 -5.80 29.15
C PRO A 65 -9.51 -6.88 28.40
N SER A 66 -10.07 -8.07 28.18
CA SER A 66 -9.38 -9.12 27.46
C SER A 66 -9.24 -8.79 25.97
N LEU A 67 -8.18 -9.31 25.35
CA LEU A 67 -8.04 -9.29 23.90
C LEU A 67 -9.10 -10.18 23.26
N TRP A 68 -9.78 -9.66 22.24
CA TRP A 68 -10.76 -10.40 21.46
C TRP A 68 -10.14 -10.90 20.15
N ILE A 69 -10.48 -12.12 19.78
CA ILE A 69 -10.14 -12.70 18.48
C ILE A 69 -11.42 -12.79 17.66
N ASP A 70 -11.52 -12.00 16.62
CA ASP A 70 -12.60 -12.09 15.64
C ASP A 70 -12.30 -13.26 14.69
N ALA A 71 -12.96 -14.37 14.92
CA ALA A 71 -12.98 -15.55 14.06
C ALA A 71 -14.40 -15.82 13.55
N LEU A 72 -15.23 -14.77 13.44
CA LEU A 72 -16.65 -14.90 13.06
C LEU A 72 -16.79 -15.29 11.59
N PHE A 73 -16.17 -14.54 10.69
CA PHE A 73 -16.27 -14.76 9.25
C PHE A 73 -14.92 -14.49 8.59
N GLY A 74 -14.54 -15.30 7.61
CA GLY A 74 -13.37 -15.11 6.80
C GLY A 74 -13.72 -14.73 5.36
N LEU A 75 -12.95 -15.24 4.42
CA LEU A 75 -13.19 -15.11 2.98
C LEU A 75 -14.62 -15.57 2.61
N GLY A 76 -15.31 -14.84 1.75
CA GLY A 76 -16.64 -15.19 1.26
C GLY A 76 -17.79 -14.56 2.03
N GLN A 77 -17.53 -13.54 2.83
CA GLN A 77 -18.59 -12.69 3.37
C GLN A 77 -19.26 -11.93 2.22
N THR A 78 -20.60 -12.00 2.17
CA THR A 78 -21.39 -11.35 1.10
C THR A 78 -22.62 -10.62 1.63
N ARG A 79 -22.79 -10.57 2.95
CA ARG A 79 -23.97 -10.02 3.64
C ARG A 79 -23.56 -9.22 4.85
N PRO A 80 -24.40 -8.26 5.30
CA PRO A 80 -24.26 -7.61 6.60
C PRO A 80 -24.19 -8.62 7.75
N LEU A 81 -23.53 -8.23 8.81
CA LEU A 81 -23.50 -8.99 10.05
C LEU A 81 -24.89 -9.08 10.68
N PRO A 82 -25.20 -10.15 11.44
CA PRO A 82 -26.41 -10.19 12.26
C PRO A 82 -26.46 -9.00 13.24
N ASP A 83 -27.67 -8.52 13.55
CA ASP A 83 -27.86 -7.32 14.38
C ASP A 83 -27.15 -7.40 15.74
N GLN A 84 -27.21 -8.54 16.40
CA GLN A 84 -26.55 -8.78 17.69
C GLN A 84 -25.01 -8.57 17.54
N VAL A 85 -24.40 -9.15 16.52
CA VAL A 85 -22.95 -9.02 16.28
C VAL A 85 -22.59 -7.59 15.89
N THR A 86 -23.45 -6.95 15.08
CA THR A 86 -23.32 -5.54 14.68
C THR A 86 -23.24 -4.62 15.89
N GLN A 87 -24.21 -4.71 16.80
CA GLN A 87 -24.27 -3.90 18.01
C GLN A 87 -23.08 -4.15 18.93
N LEU A 88 -22.73 -5.42 19.12
CA LEU A 88 -21.59 -5.81 19.96
C LEU A 88 -20.27 -5.21 19.43
N LEU A 89 -19.97 -5.34 18.15
CA LEU A 89 -18.73 -4.83 17.57
C LEU A 89 -18.66 -3.30 17.59
N GLN A 90 -19.78 -2.61 17.36
CA GLN A 90 -19.87 -1.15 17.49
C GLN A 90 -19.57 -0.70 18.94
N GLN A 91 -20.18 -1.35 19.91
CA GLN A 91 -19.92 -1.04 21.32
C GLN A 91 -18.49 -1.39 21.73
N ARG A 92 -17.97 -2.53 21.27
CA ARG A 92 -16.58 -2.93 21.52
C ARG A 92 -15.57 -1.88 21.05
N GLN A 93 -15.77 -1.34 19.85
CA GLN A 93 -14.89 -0.30 19.29
C GLN A 93 -14.89 0.97 20.15
N LEU A 94 -16.04 1.32 20.75
CA LEU A 94 -16.15 2.49 21.62
C LEU A 94 -15.53 2.24 23.00
N SER A 95 -15.72 1.04 23.56
CA SER A 95 -15.36 0.71 24.96
C SER A 95 -13.93 0.24 25.12
N ALA A 96 -13.37 -0.46 24.12
CA ALA A 96 -12.02 -1.02 24.18
C ALA A 96 -11.35 -1.01 22.78
N PRO A 97 -11.09 0.18 22.20
CA PRO A 97 -10.47 0.31 20.89
C PRO A 97 -9.06 -0.34 20.87
N GLY A 98 -8.70 -0.98 19.77
CA GLY A 98 -7.42 -1.65 19.60
C GLY A 98 -7.29 -3.00 20.31
N GLN A 99 -8.31 -3.47 21.01
CA GLN A 99 -8.33 -4.76 21.75
C GLN A 99 -9.00 -5.88 20.95
N LEU A 100 -8.84 -5.88 19.62
CA LEU A 100 -9.39 -6.91 18.75
C LEU A 100 -8.40 -7.25 17.62
N ILE A 101 -8.20 -8.57 17.39
CA ILE A 101 -7.44 -9.11 16.27
C ILE A 101 -8.40 -9.91 15.40
N SER A 102 -8.40 -9.68 14.09
CA SER A 102 -9.21 -10.45 13.15
C SER A 102 -8.42 -11.58 12.49
N LEU A 103 -9.05 -12.75 12.37
CA LEU A 103 -8.52 -13.86 11.59
C LEU A 103 -9.06 -13.80 10.17
N ASP A 104 -8.18 -13.96 9.22
CA ASP A 104 -8.40 -14.00 7.79
C ASP A 104 -8.91 -12.67 7.19
N CYS A 105 -10.04 -12.16 7.64
CA CYS A 105 -10.64 -10.90 7.21
C CYS A 105 -11.52 -10.36 8.35
N PRO A 106 -11.52 -9.05 8.64
CA PRO A 106 -12.43 -8.47 9.61
C PRO A 106 -13.90 -8.81 9.32
N ALA A 107 -14.64 -9.23 10.34
CA ALA A 107 -16.05 -9.55 10.17
C ALA A 107 -16.83 -8.31 9.71
N GLY A 108 -17.64 -8.48 8.65
CA GLY A 108 -18.41 -7.41 8.01
C GLY A 108 -17.69 -6.65 6.91
N LEU A 109 -16.44 -7.03 6.57
CA LEU A 109 -15.66 -6.43 5.47
C LEU A 109 -15.72 -7.32 4.22
N ASP A 110 -15.96 -6.75 3.06
CA ASP A 110 -15.84 -7.47 1.79
C ASP A 110 -14.37 -7.73 1.45
N SER A 111 -14.02 -8.98 1.22
CA SER A 111 -12.64 -9.42 1.04
C SER A 111 -12.01 -9.02 -0.29
N ASP A 112 -12.80 -8.59 -1.28
CA ASP A 112 -12.33 -8.18 -2.61
C ASP A 112 -12.25 -6.68 -2.77
N SER A 113 -13.28 -5.95 -2.34
CA SER A 113 -13.37 -4.49 -2.47
C SER A 113 -12.86 -3.73 -1.25
N GLY A 114 -12.79 -4.37 -0.07
CA GLY A 114 -12.46 -3.72 1.19
C GLY A 114 -13.55 -2.79 1.74
N THR A 115 -14.76 -2.86 1.18
CA THR A 115 -15.88 -2.03 1.62
C THR A 115 -16.68 -2.72 2.73
N PRO A 116 -17.29 -1.96 3.67
CA PRO A 116 -18.24 -2.51 4.62
C PRO A 116 -19.43 -3.17 3.93
N LEU A 117 -19.83 -4.36 4.38
CA LEU A 117 -21.01 -5.06 3.91
C LEU A 117 -22.31 -4.58 4.61
N GLY A 118 -22.17 -3.79 5.66
CA GLY A 118 -23.27 -3.26 6.44
C GLY A 118 -22.86 -2.07 7.29
N THR A 119 -23.59 -1.83 8.38
CA THR A 119 -23.37 -0.68 9.28
C THR A 119 -22.24 -0.89 10.30
N ALA A 120 -21.72 -2.12 10.42
CA ALA A 120 -20.60 -2.43 11.29
C ALA A 120 -19.59 -3.36 10.62
N VAL A 121 -18.33 -3.14 10.95
CA VAL A 121 -17.19 -3.97 10.62
C VAL A 121 -16.35 -4.13 11.88
N ALA A 122 -15.77 -5.29 12.10
CA ALA A 122 -14.77 -5.48 13.15
C ALA A 122 -13.58 -4.54 12.90
N VAL A 123 -13.23 -3.72 13.91
CA VAL A 123 -12.08 -2.82 13.82
C VAL A 123 -10.91 -3.47 14.53
N ALA A 124 -10.03 -4.05 13.74
CA ALA A 124 -8.89 -4.81 14.24
C ALA A 124 -7.66 -3.92 14.46
N SER A 125 -6.87 -4.19 15.50
CA SER A 125 -5.50 -3.70 15.61
C SER A 125 -4.59 -4.41 14.61
N ASP A 126 -4.83 -5.70 14.42
CA ASP A 126 -4.08 -6.58 13.53
C ASP A 126 -5.03 -7.55 12.83
N THR A 127 -4.78 -7.82 11.55
CA THR A 127 -5.47 -8.87 10.79
C THR A 127 -4.47 -9.95 10.39
N LEU A 128 -4.73 -11.18 10.83
CA LEU A 128 -3.91 -12.36 10.52
C LEU A 128 -4.54 -13.10 9.34
N THR A 129 -4.14 -12.74 8.12
CA THR A 129 -4.70 -13.33 6.89
C THR A 129 -3.93 -14.58 6.45
N VAL A 130 -4.66 -15.65 6.12
CA VAL A 130 -4.06 -16.96 5.81
C VAL A 130 -3.77 -17.10 4.32
N ALA A 131 -2.62 -17.69 3.98
CA ALA A 131 -2.13 -17.99 2.64
C ALA A 131 -1.82 -16.74 1.80
N LEU A 132 -2.83 -16.08 1.23
CA LEU A 132 -2.71 -14.90 0.41
C LEU A 132 -3.39 -13.70 1.09
N ILE A 133 -2.78 -12.53 0.94
CA ILE A 133 -3.43 -11.28 1.36
C ILE A 133 -4.65 -11.06 0.45
N LYS A 134 -5.82 -10.90 1.06
CA LYS A 134 -7.06 -10.60 0.32
C LYS A 134 -6.96 -9.20 -0.25
N ARG A 135 -7.37 -9.03 -1.51
CA ARG A 135 -7.26 -7.74 -2.20
C ARG A 135 -7.95 -6.61 -1.44
N GLY A 136 -9.10 -6.90 -0.84
CA GLY A 136 -9.86 -5.93 -0.05
C GLY A 136 -9.09 -5.39 1.16
N LEU A 137 -8.22 -6.19 1.78
CA LEU A 137 -7.45 -5.74 2.97
C LEU A 137 -6.43 -4.63 2.69
N VAL A 138 -6.07 -4.43 1.43
CA VAL A 138 -5.09 -3.43 1.00
C VAL A 138 -5.73 -2.28 0.20
N GLN A 139 -7.06 -2.19 0.23
CA GLN A 139 -7.79 -1.06 -0.35
C GLN A 139 -7.95 0.06 0.69
N ASP A 140 -8.02 1.30 0.22
CA ASP A 140 -8.20 2.48 1.08
C ASP A 140 -9.43 2.37 1.98
N ALA A 141 -10.52 1.79 1.45
CA ALA A 141 -11.76 1.58 2.20
C ALA A 141 -11.60 0.65 3.42
N ALA A 142 -10.61 -0.26 3.40
CA ALA A 142 -10.35 -1.20 4.48
C ALA A 142 -9.44 -0.64 5.59
N LEU A 143 -8.68 0.44 5.31
CA LEU A 143 -7.70 0.99 6.25
C LEU A 143 -8.25 1.28 7.65
N PRO A 144 -9.49 1.77 7.82
CA PRO A 144 -10.06 2.00 9.15
C PRO A 144 -10.32 0.71 9.95
N PHE A 145 -10.35 -0.45 9.30
CA PHE A 145 -10.82 -1.71 9.89
C PHE A 145 -9.74 -2.79 10.00
N ALA A 146 -8.85 -2.87 9.00
CA ALA A 146 -7.91 -3.98 8.87
C ALA A 146 -6.74 -3.94 9.86
N GLY A 147 -6.42 -2.77 10.40
CA GLY A 147 -5.21 -2.60 11.22
C GLY A 147 -3.94 -3.02 10.48
N LYS A 148 -3.00 -3.59 11.20
CA LYS A 148 -1.77 -4.11 10.59
C LYS A 148 -2.02 -5.52 10.01
N VAL A 149 -1.85 -5.66 8.70
CA VAL A 149 -2.09 -6.94 8.01
C VAL A 149 -0.84 -7.82 8.07
N HIS A 150 -1.00 -9.03 8.59
CA HIS A 150 0.06 -10.05 8.68
C HIS A 150 -0.35 -11.28 7.86
N ARG A 151 0.49 -11.70 6.92
CA ARG A 151 0.28 -12.92 6.15
C ARG A 151 0.80 -14.13 6.94
N ILE A 152 -0.06 -15.10 7.17
CA ILE A 152 0.27 -16.40 7.75
C ILE A 152 0.47 -17.41 6.62
N ASP A 153 1.62 -18.06 6.58
CA ASP A 153 1.91 -19.11 5.62
C ASP A 153 1.48 -20.47 6.18
N PRO A 154 0.45 -21.10 5.61
CA PRO A 154 0.01 -22.44 6.02
C PRO A 154 0.84 -23.57 5.36
N GLY A 155 1.93 -23.25 4.67
CA GLY A 155 2.76 -24.22 3.96
C GLY A 155 2.21 -24.57 2.57
N VAL A 156 1.59 -23.63 1.85
CA VAL A 156 1.14 -23.87 0.48
C VAL A 156 2.33 -24.16 -0.44
N PRO A 157 2.35 -25.32 -1.14
CA PRO A 157 3.45 -25.65 -2.02
C PRO A 157 3.67 -24.60 -3.11
N PRO A 158 4.93 -24.17 -3.37
CA PRO A 158 5.23 -23.13 -4.36
C PRO A 158 4.68 -23.43 -5.76
N ARG A 159 4.61 -24.71 -6.15
CA ARG A 159 4.02 -25.13 -7.44
C ARG A 159 2.55 -24.77 -7.58
N LEU A 160 1.79 -24.77 -6.48
CA LEU A 160 0.38 -24.38 -6.49
C LEU A 160 0.26 -22.86 -6.62
N MET A 161 1.14 -22.11 -5.99
CA MET A 161 1.19 -20.66 -6.14
C MET A 161 1.55 -20.27 -7.58
N ALA A 162 2.48 -20.97 -8.22
CA ALA A 162 2.87 -20.73 -9.61
C ALA A 162 1.76 -21.09 -10.63
N SER A 163 0.79 -21.91 -10.25
CA SER A 163 -0.35 -22.28 -11.13
C SER A 163 -1.49 -21.28 -11.13
N LEU A 164 -1.42 -20.22 -10.32
CA LEU A 164 -2.43 -19.15 -10.31
C LEU A 164 -2.36 -18.36 -11.62
N THR A 165 -3.47 -18.33 -12.35
CA THR A 165 -3.57 -17.72 -13.68
C THR A 165 -4.19 -16.31 -13.68
N SER A 166 -4.76 -15.88 -12.57
CA SER A 166 -5.34 -14.54 -12.43
C SER A 166 -4.24 -13.48 -12.30
N PRO A 167 -4.49 -12.24 -12.73
CA PRO A 167 -3.54 -11.15 -12.49
C PRO A 167 -3.28 -11.02 -10.99
N LEU A 168 -2.05 -11.32 -10.59
CA LEU A 168 -1.63 -11.22 -9.20
C LEU A 168 -1.19 -9.78 -8.93
N VAL A 169 -1.64 -9.25 -7.81
CA VAL A 169 -1.07 -8.03 -7.24
C VAL A 169 0.05 -8.47 -6.31
N PHE A 170 1.24 -7.89 -6.48
CA PHE A 170 2.41 -8.24 -5.69
C PHE A 170 2.72 -7.11 -4.70
N GLN A 171 3.01 -7.50 -3.48
CA GLN A 171 3.58 -6.60 -2.50
C GLN A 171 5.10 -6.68 -2.58
N VAL A 172 5.76 -5.56 -2.84
CA VAL A 172 7.23 -5.48 -2.78
C VAL A 172 7.68 -5.57 -1.33
N GLY A 173 8.51 -6.54 -1.03
CA GLY A 173 9.08 -6.78 0.30
C GLY A 173 10.59 -6.61 0.33
N ALA A 174 11.18 -6.66 1.52
CA ALA A 174 12.63 -6.54 1.70
C ALA A 174 13.44 -7.64 0.97
N SER A 175 12.83 -8.82 0.77
CA SER A 175 13.44 -9.91 -0.01
C SER A 175 13.58 -9.55 -1.49
N ASP A 176 12.58 -8.82 -2.04
CA ASP A 176 12.57 -8.46 -3.45
C ASP A 176 13.67 -7.45 -3.76
N LEU A 177 13.94 -6.54 -2.82
CA LEU A 177 15.04 -5.58 -2.95
C LEU A 177 16.41 -6.27 -3.10
N LYS A 178 16.59 -7.46 -2.49
CA LYS A 178 17.83 -8.24 -2.61
C LYS A 178 17.97 -8.91 -3.99
N THR A 179 16.86 -9.11 -4.69
CA THR A 179 16.82 -9.76 -6.01
C THR A 179 16.81 -8.75 -7.16
N LEU A 180 16.60 -7.46 -6.86
CA LEU A 180 16.72 -6.42 -7.88
C LEU A 180 18.15 -6.44 -8.44
N PRO A 181 18.30 -6.42 -9.77
CA PRO A 181 19.61 -6.27 -10.39
C PRO A 181 20.12 -4.84 -10.16
N VAL A 182 20.63 -4.60 -8.95
CA VAL A 182 21.40 -3.37 -8.71
C VAL A 182 22.65 -3.52 -9.54
N PRO A 183 22.88 -2.66 -10.54
CA PRO A 183 24.10 -2.74 -11.33
C PRO A 183 25.30 -2.72 -10.40
N ALA A 184 26.13 -3.75 -10.45
CA ALA A 184 27.37 -3.76 -9.68
C ALA A 184 28.17 -2.52 -10.09
N GLU A 185 28.43 -1.63 -9.13
CA GLU A 185 29.29 -0.48 -9.39
C GLU A 185 30.67 -1.00 -9.79
N LYS A 186 31.02 -0.78 -11.04
CA LYS A 186 32.43 -0.98 -11.46
C LYS A 186 33.26 0.04 -10.69
N SER A 187 34.26 -0.40 -9.96
CA SER A 187 35.17 0.49 -9.22
C SER A 187 35.84 1.58 -10.10
N THR A 188 35.81 1.38 -11.41
CA THR A 188 36.32 2.31 -12.41
C THR A 188 35.26 3.14 -13.11
N ALA A 189 33.97 3.01 -12.72
CA ALA A 189 32.89 3.71 -13.40
C ALA A 189 32.99 5.23 -13.22
N MET A 190 33.04 5.92 -14.35
CA MET A 190 32.97 7.39 -14.37
C MET A 190 31.54 7.87 -14.13
N LYS A 191 31.38 9.13 -13.72
CA LYS A 191 30.06 9.71 -13.37
C LYS A 191 28.98 9.51 -14.43
N TYR A 192 29.31 9.58 -15.71
CA TYR A 192 28.33 9.41 -16.81
C TYR A 192 27.99 7.95 -17.11
N GLU A 193 28.85 7.00 -16.72
CA GLU A 193 28.54 5.56 -16.81
C GLU A 193 27.56 5.10 -15.73
N ARG A 194 27.41 5.89 -14.66
CA ARG A 194 26.45 5.67 -13.57
C ARG A 194 25.09 6.32 -13.83
N GLY A 195 24.86 6.82 -15.03
CA GLY A 195 23.61 7.42 -15.49
C GLY A 195 23.53 8.93 -15.30
N ARG A 196 22.83 9.56 -16.24
CA ARG A 196 22.60 11.01 -16.31
C ARG A 196 21.11 11.27 -16.16
N LEU A 197 20.75 11.88 -15.06
CA LEU A 197 19.37 12.20 -14.70
C LEU A 197 19.14 13.71 -14.82
N LEU A 198 18.09 14.12 -15.53
CA LEU A 198 17.49 15.42 -15.42
C LEU A 198 16.23 15.32 -14.58
N LEU A 199 16.08 16.19 -13.58
CA LEU A 199 14.83 16.33 -12.84
C LEU A 199 14.23 17.72 -13.04
N ILE A 200 12.90 17.75 -13.16
CA ILE A 200 12.10 18.99 -13.23
C ILE A 200 11.06 18.90 -12.13
N ALA A 201 11.20 19.72 -11.10
CA ALA A 201 10.39 19.60 -9.88
C ALA A 201 10.25 20.93 -9.15
N GLY A 202 9.20 21.03 -8.34
CA GLY A 202 8.93 22.17 -7.48
C GLY A 202 8.23 23.31 -8.20
N SER A 203 7.71 24.19 -7.38
CA SER A 203 7.10 25.47 -7.76
C SER A 203 7.35 26.47 -6.63
N GLU A 204 6.93 27.70 -6.78
CA GLU A 204 7.04 28.69 -5.69
C GLU A 204 6.31 28.22 -4.43
N ARG A 205 5.20 27.50 -4.61
CA ARG A 205 4.39 26.96 -3.51
C ARG A 205 4.98 25.66 -2.93
N TYR A 206 5.52 24.78 -3.79
CA TYR A 206 5.96 23.43 -3.41
C TYR A 206 7.49 23.28 -3.46
N ARG A 207 8.20 24.20 -2.80
CA ARG A 207 9.67 24.22 -2.75
C ARG A 207 10.26 22.96 -2.12
N GLY A 208 9.59 22.43 -1.11
CA GLY A 208 9.97 21.18 -0.43
C GLY A 208 9.96 19.96 -1.35
N ALA A 209 9.04 19.90 -2.31
CA ALA A 209 8.99 18.82 -3.30
C ALA A 209 10.24 18.80 -4.18
N ALA A 210 10.74 19.97 -4.62
CA ALA A 210 12.01 20.08 -5.32
C ALA A 210 13.18 19.55 -4.48
N HIS A 211 13.25 19.94 -3.20
CA HIS A 211 14.30 19.49 -2.29
C HIS A 211 14.28 17.97 -2.11
N LEU A 212 13.11 17.39 -1.87
CA LEU A 212 12.97 15.94 -1.72
C LEU A 212 13.29 15.18 -3.00
N ALA A 213 12.87 15.69 -4.17
CA ALA A 213 13.18 15.09 -5.46
C ALA A 213 14.69 15.06 -5.72
N VAL A 214 15.39 16.15 -5.47
CA VAL A 214 16.85 16.24 -5.59
C VAL A 214 17.55 15.26 -4.65
N ARG A 215 17.15 15.21 -3.38
CA ARG A 215 17.73 14.25 -2.41
C ARG A 215 17.47 12.80 -2.81
N GLY A 216 16.26 12.49 -3.31
CA GLY A 216 15.96 11.15 -3.82
C GLY A 216 16.81 10.79 -5.03
N ALA A 217 17.00 11.73 -5.95
CA ALA A 217 17.87 11.55 -7.12
C ALA A 217 19.33 11.26 -6.72
N LEU A 218 19.88 12.00 -5.77
CA LEU A 218 21.22 11.77 -5.25
C LEU A 218 21.33 10.39 -4.55
N ALA A 219 20.32 10.03 -3.77
CA ALA A 219 20.27 8.74 -3.07
C ALA A 219 20.12 7.54 -4.03
N SER A 220 19.61 7.75 -5.25
CA SER A 220 19.49 6.68 -6.27
C SER A 220 20.82 6.17 -6.80
N GLY A 221 21.92 6.91 -6.57
CA GLY A 221 23.24 6.56 -7.08
C GLY A 221 23.50 7.04 -8.50
N ALA A 222 22.61 7.88 -9.08
CA ALA A 222 22.85 8.50 -10.38
C ALA A 222 24.18 9.27 -10.39
N GLY A 223 25.01 9.05 -11.40
CA GLY A 223 26.36 9.62 -11.44
C GLY A 223 26.38 11.10 -11.83
N SER A 224 25.34 11.59 -12.49
CA SER A 224 25.17 13.01 -12.82
C SER A 224 23.71 13.39 -12.70
N VAL A 225 23.43 14.29 -11.77
CA VAL A 225 22.09 14.84 -11.55
C VAL A 225 22.09 16.30 -12.02
N ARG A 226 21.15 16.62 -12.91
CA ARG A 226 20.84 17.97 -13.36
C ARG A 226 19.44 18.32 -12.88
N ALA A 227 19.22 19.55 -12.46
CA ALA A 227 17.93 20.00 -11.92
C ALA A 227 17.47 21.29 -12.56
N ALA A 228 16.25 21.29 -13.10
CA ALA A 228 15.52 22.45 -13.54
C ALA A 228 14.47 22.78 -12.48
N LEU A 229 14.68 23.85 -11.75
CA LEU A 229 13.96 24.22 -10.54
C LEU A 229 13.38 25.62 -10.62
N PRO A 230 12.39 25.97 -9.79
CA PRO A 230 11.96 27.35 -9.63
C PRO A 230 13.14 28.21 -9.15
N LYS A 231 13.21 29.43 -9.62
CA LYS A 231 14.29 30.40 -9.33
C LYS A 231 14.62 30.51 -7.85
N VAL A 232 13.59 30.54 -7.01
CA VAL A 232 13.73 30.66 -5.55
C VAL A 232 14.42 29.45 -4.90
N VAL A 233 14.29 28.26 -5.48
CA VAL A 233 14.96 27.03 -5.01
C VAL A 233 16.35 26.93 -5.62
N ASP A 234 16.46 27.21 -6.91
CA ASP A 234 17.71 27.12 -7.66
C ASP A 234 18.81 28.00 -7.05
N GLN A 235 18.47 29.21 -6.65
CA GLN A 235 19.40 30.13 -5.99
C GLN A 235 20.05 29.59 -4.71
N GLN A 236 19.43 28.61 -4.07
CA GLN A 236 19.89 28.00 -2.82
C GLN A 236 20.45 26.59 -3.03
N LEU A 237 20.33 26.02 -4.24
CA LEU A 237 20.68 24.64 -4.53
C LEU A 237 22.13 24.31 -4.13
N TRP A 238 23.07 25.15 -4.47
CA TRP A 238 24.49 24.97 -4.17
C TRP A 238 24.82 24.86 -2.69
N GLN A 239 23.96 25.37 -1.79
CA GLN A 239 24.18 25.35 -0.35
C GLN A 239 23.94 23.95 0.27
N TRP A 240 23.03 23.18 -0.33
CA TRP A 240 22.60 21.89 0.24
C TRP A 240 22.76 20.70 -0.71
N ALA A 241 23.02 20.93 -1.99
CA ALA A 241 23.29 19.89 -2.99
C ALA A 241 24.30 20.40 -4.03
N PRO A 242 25.56 20.70 -3.61
CA PRO A 242 26.57 21.28 -4.49
C PRO A 242 27.00 20.34 -5.64
N GLU A 243 26.72 19.06 -5.53
CA GLU A 243 26.97 18.04 -6.56
C GLU A 243 25.97 18.06 -7.74
N VAL A 244 24.85 18.76 -7.58
CA VAL A 244 23.81 18.86 -8.62
C VAL A 244 24.14 20.00 -9.58
N VAL A 245 24.03 19.71 -10.86
CA VAL A 245 24.18 20.75 -11.89
C VAL A 245 22.85 21.48 -12.05
N SER A 246 22.81 22.78 -11.74
CA SER A 246 21.65 23.62 -11.99
C SER A 246 21.47 23.83 -13.51
N GLU A 247 20.26 23.57 -14.00
CA GLU A 247 19.80 24.07 -15.29
C GLU A 247 19.40 25.55 -15.13
N PRO A 248 19.29 26.33 -16.22
CA PRO A 248 18.77 27.68 -16.12
C PRO A 248 17.45 27.70 -15.34
N ALA A 249 17.39 28.51 -14.30
CA ALA A 249 16.24 28.61 -13.41
C ALA A 249 14.96 28.88 -14.21
N LEU A 250 13.89 28.19 -13.84
CA LEU A 250 12.62 28.31 -14.53
C LEU A 250 11.76 29.40 -13.88
N GLU A 251 11.03 30.11 -14.71
CA GLU A 251 10.02 31.09 -14.30
C GLU A 251 8.76 30.37 -13.82
N SER A 252 7.97 31.07 -13.01
CA SER A 252 6.64 30.63 -12.58
C SER A 252 5.57 31.51 -13.24
N ASP A 253 4.38 30.95 -13.42
CA ASP A 253 3.20 31.69 -13.80
C ASP A 253 2.62 32.49 -12.60
N ASP A 254 1.53 33.24 -12.84
CA ASP A 254 0.87 34.04 -11.79
C ASP A 254 0.29 33.22 -10.64
N SER A 255 0.09 31.92 -10.83
CA SER A 255 -0.33 30.98 -9.79
C SER A 255 0.85 30.40 -8.96
N GLY A 256 2.08 30.70 -9.38
CA GLY A 256 3.31 30.15 -8.82
C GLY A 256 3.67 28.75 -9.34
N SER A 257 2.96 28.25 -10.36
CA SER A 257 3.27 27.00 -11.04
C SER A 257 4.47 27.16 -11.96
N LEU A 258 5.30 26.12 -12.07
CA LEU A 258 6.54 26.17 -12.84
C LEU A 258 6.29 26.12 -14.35
N LEU A 259 6.84 27.05 -15.10
CA LEU A 259 6.85 27.06 -16.57
C LEU A 259 8.00 26.18 -17.12
N TRP A 260 7.81 24.88 -17.09
CA TRP A 260 8.90 23.91 -17.23
C TRP A 260 9.12 23.37 -18.67
N GLY A 261 8.20 23.61 -19.60
CA GLY A 261 8.36 23.18 -21.00
C GLY A 261 9.69 23.62 -21.62
N ALA A 262 10.11 24.84 -21.32
CA ALA A 262 11.38 25.39 -21.80
C ALA A 262 12.63 24.61 -21.34
N ALA A 263 12.55 23.88 -20.23
CA ALA A 263 13.66 23.03 -19.79
C ALA A 263 13.89 21.83 -20.73
N LEU A 264 12.83 21.26 -21.25
CA LEU A 264 12.91 20.15 -22.22
C LEU A 264 13.43 20.63 -23.57
N GLU A 265 13.00 21.81 -24.04
CA GLU A 265 13.46 22.37 -25.30
C GLU A 265 14.97 22.71 -25.30
N ARG A 266 15.49 23.14 -24.15
CA ARG A 266 16.90 23.49 -23.97
C ARG A 266 17.81 22.31 -23.69
N SER A 267 17.26 21.19 -23.29
CA SER A 267 18.02 20.02 -22.89
C SER A 267 18.24 19.08 -24.07
N ASP A 268 19.48 18.66 -24.28
CA ASP A 268 19.79 17.57 -25.21
C ASP A 268 19.36 16.22 -24.59
N LEU A 269 18.11 15.82 -24.86
CA LEU A 269 17.52 14.60 -24.35
C LEU A 269 18.27 13.33 -24.79
N SER A 270 19.00 13.38 -25.90
CA SER A 270 19.79 12.23 -26.38
C SER A 270 20.94 11.87 -25.43
N ARG A 271 21.37 12.81 -24.60
CA ARG A 271 22.43 12.63 -23.62
C ARG A 271 21.95 12.23 -22.24
N LEU A 272 20.64 12.07 -22.05
CA LEU A 272 20.04 11.67 -20.77
C LEU A 272 19.71 10.18 -20.76
N ASP A 273 19.95 9.55 -19.63
CA ASP A 273 19.58 8.16 -19.36
C ASP A 273 18.24 8.08 -18.61
N ALA A 274 17.90 9.13 -17.85
CA ALA A 274 16.61 9.24 -17.14
C ALA A 274 16.13 10.69 -17.06
N LEU A 275 14.80 10.82 -16.93
CA LEU A 275 14.10 12.09 -16.69
C LEU A 275 13.04 11.89 -15.60
N LEU A 276 13.03 12.75 -14.58
CA LEU A 276 11.98 12.83 -13.56
C LEU A 276 11.19 14.11 -13.75
N LEU A 277 9.86 13.98 -13.87
CA LEU A 277 8.90 15.08 -14.00
C LEU A 277 7.80 14.98 -12.96
N GLY A 278 7.40 16.09 -12.37
CA GLY A 278 6.10 16.16 -11.72
C GLY A 278 6.10 16.60 -10.27
N PRO A 279 7.06 16.22 -9.42
CA PRO A 279 6.95 16.51 -8.00
C PRO A 279 6.78 18.01 -7.75
N GLY A 280 5.56 18.44 -7.36
CA GLY A 280 5.27 19.80 -6.95
C GLY A 280 5.36 20.90 -8.02
N LEU A 281 5.14 20.57 -9.30
CA LEU A 281 5.20 21.53 -10.40
C LEU A 281 4.09 22.57 -10.35
N GLY A 282 2.96 22.25 -9.73
CA GLY A 282 1.71 22.99 -9.80
C GLY A 282 0.79 22.44 -10.90
N LEU A 283 -0.50 22.68 -10.71
CA LEU A 283 -1.53 22.25 -11.66
C LEU A 283 -1.66 23.30 -12.76
N MET A 284 -1.23 22.93 -13.96
CA MET A 284 -1.50 23.70 -15.19
C MET A 284 -2.41 22.85 -16.07
N GLU A 285 -3.62 23.27 -16.32
CA GLU A 285 -4.57 22.56 -17.18
C GLU A 285 -4.11 22.55 -18.64
N GLY A 286 -4.26 21.41 -19.32
CA GLY A 286 -4.10 21.26 -20.76
C GLY A 286 -2.67 21.26 -21.31
N VAL A 287 -1.65 21.35 -20.47
CA VAL A 287 -0.25 21.58 -20.88
C VAL A 287 0.51 20.30 -21.25
N TRP A 288 -0.03 19.11 -20.94
CA TRP A 288 0.70 17.86 -21.16
C TRP A 288 1.17 17.64 -22.61
N ARG A 289 0.44 18.11 -23.60
CA ARG A 289 0.81 17.97 -25.02
C ARG A 289 2.13 18.68 -25.34
N GLY A 290 2.37 19.84 -24.74
CA GLY A 290 3.60 20.60 -24.95
C GLY A 290 4.85 19.90 -24.47
N TRP A 291 4.77 19.11 -23.41
CA TRP A 291 5.93 18.36 -22.93
C TRP A 291 5.95 16.91 -23.41
N ALA A 292 4.84 16.36 -23.80
CA ALA A 292 4.75 14.98 -24.25
C ALA A 292 5.43 14.78 -25.62
N GLU A 293 5.30 15.74 -26.52
CA GLU A 293 5.84 15.68 -27.88
C GLU A 293 7.36 15.48 -27.89
N PRO A 294 8.20 16.31 -27.24
CA PRO A 294 9.63 16.08 -27.19
C PRO A 294 10.02 14.75 -26.50
N LEU A 295 9.18 14.22 -25.62
CA LEU A 295 9.42 12.97 -24.92
C LEU A 295 8.94 11.71 -25.67
N GLN A 296 8.25 11.86 -26.80
CA GLN A 296 7.77 10.73 -27.59
C GLN A 296 8.90 9.81 -28.03
N THR A 297 10.02 10.39 -28.44
CA THR A 297 11.20 9.66 -28.95
C THR A 297 12.27 9.43 -27.88
N PHE A 298 12.10 9.97 -26.68
CA PHE A 298 13.04 9.76 -25.60
C PHE A 298 13.05 8.30 -25.17
N ARG A 299 14.20 7.65 -25.27
CA ARG A 299 14.38 6.21 -25.00
C ARG A 299 14.85 5.90 -23.59
N GLY A 300 15.27 6.91 -22.82
CA GLY A 300 15.65 6.75 -21.41
C GLY A 300 14.45 6.49 -20.52
N LEU A 301 14.72 6.21 -19.25
CA LEU A 301 13.71 6.03 -18.22
C LEU A 301 12.99 7.36 -17.96
N LEU A 302 11.67 7.37 -18.11
CA LEU A 302 10.81 8.48 -17.72
C LEU A 302 10.11 8.14 -16.41
N VAL A 303 10.32 8.94 -15.38
CA VAL A 303 9.61 8.85 -14.09
C VAL A 303 8.63 10.01 -14.00
N LEU A 304 7.36 9.70 -13.89
CA LEU A 304 6.28 10.69 -13.73
C LEU A 304 5.68 10.57 -12.34
N ASP A 305 5.51 11.71 -11.67
CA ASP A 305 4.92 11.77 -10.33
C ASP A 305 3.98 12.96 -10.21
N ALA A 306 3.09 12.88 -9.24
CA ALA A 306 2.23 13.98 -8.79
C ALA A 306 1.62 14.80 -9.96
N ASP A 307 2.04 16.06 -10.14
CA ASP A 307 1.39 16.98 -11.08
C ASP A 307 1.57 16.58 -12.54
N ALA A 308 2.64 15.87 -12.92
CA ALA A 308 2.75 15.33 -14.27
C ALA A 308 1.69 14.22 -14.52
N LEU A 309 1.41 13.37 -13.54
CA LEU A 309 0.34 12.38 -13.62
C LEU A 309 -1.04 13.06 -13.60
N ASN A 310 -1.23 14.09 -12.76
CA ASN A 310 -2.47 14.85 -12.70
C ASN A 310 -2.80 15.50 -14.04
N GLN A 311 -1.80 16.05 -14.73
CA GLN A 311 -1.98 16.62 -16.08
C GLN A 311 -2.39 15.59 -17.13
N LEU A 312 -1.90 14.34 -17.02
CA LEU A 312 -2.28 13.25 -17.91
C LEU A 312 -3.67 12.70 -17.58
N SER A 313 -4.05 12.66 -16.30
CA SER A 313 -5.27 12.00 -15.83
C SER A 313 -6.55 12.64 -16.37
N GLY A 314 -6.53 13.92 -16.67
CA GLY A 314 -7.66 14.67 -17.22
C GLY A 314 -7.95 14.42 -18.71
N ASP A 315 -7.07 13.69 -19.43
CA ASP A 315 -7.21 13.47 -20.87
C ASP A 315 -6.89 12.03 -21.25
N VAL A 316 -7.86 11.34 -21.85
CA VAL A 316 -7.69 9.95 -22.34
C VAL A 316 -6.54 9.83 -23.33
N GLU A 317 -6.27 10.86 -24.13
CA GLU A 317 -5.13 10.86 -25.07
C GLU A 317 -3.80 10.91 -24.34
N GLY A 318 -3.73 11.48 -23.14
CA GLY A 318 -2.54 11.46 -22.30
C GLY A 318 -2.14 10.04 -21.89
N TRP A 319 -3.10 9.22 -21.48
CA TRP A 319 -2.85 7.80 -21.19
C TRP A 319 -2.46 7.01 -22.43
N ARG A 320 -3.11 7.26 -23.56
CA ARG A 320 -2.76 6.63 -24.84
C ARG A 320 -1.37 6.99 -25.30
N TRP A 321 -0.94 8.22 -25.05
CA TRP A 321 0.41 8.67 -25.35
C TRP A 321 1.44 7.86 -24.54
N LEU A 322 1.22 7.67 -23.22
CA LEU A 322 2.10 6.84 -22.37
C LEU A 322 2.30 5.43 -22.92
N LEU A 323 1.21 4.79 -23.35
CA LEU A 323 1.24 3.43 -23.92
C LEU A 323 2.00 3.36 -25.25
N LYS A 324 2.13 4.46 -25.98
CA LYS A 324 2.82 4.53 -27.28
C LYS A 324 4.27 4.97 -27.15
N ARG A 325 4.72 5.33 -25.98
CA ARG A 325 6.10 5.79 -25.75
C ARG A 325 7.10 4.66 -26.03
N MET A 326 8.26 5.01 -26.60
CA MET A 326 9.29 4.04 -27.02
C MET A 326 10.23 3.63 -25.90
N GLY A 327 10.32 4.38 -24.79
CA GLY A 327 11.18 4.11 -23.65
C GLY A 327 10.39 3.63 -22.41
N PRO A 328 11.05 3.12 -21.37
CA PRO A 328 10.43 2.73 -20.11
C PRO A 328 9.85 3.96 -19.38
N THR A 329 8.70 3.73 -18.71
CA THR A 329 8.03 4.75 -17.91
C THR A 329 7.59 4.16 -16.59
#